data_f6e8f8a9ee83ab8fad6be7d80c78b733
#
_entry.id   f6e8f8a9ee83ab8fad6be7d80c78b733
#
_cell.length_a   1.000
_cell.length_b   1.000
_cell.length_c   1.000
_cell.angle_alpha   90.00
_cell.angle_beta   90.00
_cell.angle_gamma   90.00
#
_symmetry.space_group_name_H-M   'P 1'
#
loop_
_entity.id
_entity.type
_entity.pdbx_description
1 polymer ?
#
loop_
_entity_poly.entity_id
_entity_poly.type
_entity_poly.pdbx_seq_one_letter_code
_entity_poly.pdbx_strand_id
1 'polypeptide(L)'
;MLVKLFSEVFKNKKNAPALILKTSGATFSKIDKAEILKKINDIRSSLSGNLPNIYVIHGELTPQELNRLYNHPKVKAHVSLTHGEGFGRPLLEATLSGKPLLTTNWSGHVDFLPENLSNLLPVHWSTFHRVRVMNGW
;
A
#
# COMPACT_ATOMS: atom_id res chain seq x y z
N MET A 1 -3.17 -6.48 5.72
CA MET A 1 -2.57 -7.49 4.81
C MET A 1 -1.19 -7.06 4.30
N LEU A 2 -1.02 -5.93 3.62
CA LEU A 2 0.27 -5.48 3.04
C LEU A 2 1.43 -5.44 4.05
N VAL A 3 1.24 -4.79 5.22
CA VAL A 3 2.29 -4.68 6.27
C VAL A 3 2.81 -6.05 6.71
N LYS A 4 1.90 -7.00 6.97
CA LYS A 4 2.27 -8.35 7.38
C LYS A 4 3.05 -9.06 6.28
N LEU A 5 2.50 -9.07 5.06
CA LEU A 5 3.14 -9.71 3.91
C LEU A 5 4.54 -9.13 3.63
N PHE A 6 4.67 -7.81 3.60
CA PHE A 6 5.94 -7.13 3.39
C PHE A 6 6.96 -7.50 4.48
N SER A 7 6.53 -7.51 5.73
CA SER A 7 7.39 -7.87 6.86
C SER A 7 7.85 -9.32 6.77
N GLU A 8 6.98 -10.26 6.41
CA GLU A 8 7.33 -11.67 6.26
C GLU A 8 8.28 -11.94 5.08
N VAL A 9 8.05 -11.28 3.95
CA VAL A 9 8.89 -11.45 2.75
C VAL A 9 10.31 -10.91 2.95
N PHE A 10 10.44 -9.82 3.68
CA PHE A 10 11.71 -9.13 3.84
C PHE A 10 12.36 -9.29 5.21
N LYS A 11 11.78 -10.08 6.13
CA LYS A 11 12.42 -10.39 7.41
C LYS A 11 13.78 -11.06 7.22
N ASN A 12 14.71 -10.71 8.08
CA ASN A 12 16.07 -11.27 8.11
C ASN A 12 16.89 -11.02 6.82
N LYS A 13 16.42 -10.17 5.92
CA LYS A 13 17.20 -9.76 4.75
C LYS A 13 18.22 -8.69 5.13
N LYS A 14 19.50 -8.87 4.75
CA LYS A 14 20.59 -7.92 5.06
C LYS A 14 20.33 -6.53 4.46
N ASN A 15 19.77 -6.48 3.26
CA ASN A 15 19.46 -5.24 2.55
C ASN A 15 17.96 -5.16 2.25
N ALA A 16 17.14 -5.31 3.29
CA ALA A 16 15.70 -5.20 3.15
C ALA A 16 15.29 -3.80 2.67
N PRO A 17 14.38 -3.69 1.70
CA PRO A 17 13.79 -2.40 1.37
C PRO A 17 12.95 -1.87 2.53
N ALA A 18 12.62 -0.58 2.50
CA ALA A 18 11.65 0.01 3.41
C ALA A 18 10.29 0.15 2.71
N LEU A 19 9.21 0.02 3.47
CA LEU A 19 7.86 0.32 3.03
C LEU A 19 7.47 1.73 3.47
N ILE A 20 7.00 2.55 2.53
CA ILE A 20 6.40 3.84 2.84
C ILE A 20 4.89 3.71 2.64
N LEU A 21 4.14 3.93 3.71
CA LEU A 21 2.68 3.98 3.69
C LEU A 21 2.24 5.45 3.67
N LYS A 22 1.65 5.88 2.58
CA LYS A 22 0.96 7.17 2.51
C LYS A 22 -0.50 6.94 2.89
N THR A 23 -0.93 7.59 3.93
CA THR A 23 -2.29 7.47 4.46
C THR A 23 -2.94 8.84 4.59
N SER A 24 -4.22 8.90 4.28
CA SER A 24 -5.08 10.04 4.56
C SER A 24 -6.30 9.50 5.32
N GLY A 25 -6.53 9.98 6.52
CA GLY A 25 -7.77 9.69 7.25
C GLY A 25 -8.86 10.68 6.86
N ALA A 26 -10.10 10.38 7.21
CA ALA A 26 -11.23 11.27 6.94
C ALA A 26 -11.10 12.65 7.63
N THR A 27 -10.31 12.72 8.71
CA THR A 27 -10.21 13.92 9.56
C THR A 27 -8.80 14.44 9.77
N PHE A 28 -7.76 13.85 9.17
CA PHE A 28 -6.34 14.17 9.43
C PHE A 28 -5.96 14.25 10.92
N SER A 29 -6.71 13.56 11.77
CA SER A 29 -6.58 13.69 13.20
C SER A 29 -5.31 12.97 13.71
N LYS A 30 -4.75 13.50 14.79
CA LYS A 30 -3.67 12.81 15.51
C LYS A 30 -4.08 11.43 16.00
N ILE A 31 -5.38 11.23 16.24
CA ILE A 31 -5.97 9.96 16.68
C ILE A 31 -5.84 8.93 15.55
N ASP A 32 -6.21 9.28 14.32
CA ASP A 32 -6.10 8.38 13.15
C ASP A 32 -4.67 7.91 12.92
N LYS A 33 -3.70 8.83 13.06
CA LYS A 33 -2.28 8.49 12.97
C LYS A 33 -1.86 7.51 14.06
N ALA A 34 -2.29 7.74 15.30
CA ALA A 34 -1.98 6.88 16.42
C ALA A 34 -2.56 5.47 16.25
N GLU A 35 -3.78 5.36 15.75
CA GLU A 35 -4.40 4.07 15.44
C GLU A 35 -3.68 3.31 14.34
N ILE A 36 -3.27 3.99 13.26
CA ILE A 36 -2.50 3.38 12.19
C ILE A 36 -1.17 2.84 12.72
N LEU A 37 -0.45 3.65 13.50
CA LEU A 37 0.81 3.24 14.11
C LEU A 37 0.63 2.06 15.08
N LYS A 38 -0.44 2.07 15.88
CA LYS A 38 -0.78 0.96 16.76
C LYS A 38 -1.00 -0.33 15.96
N LYS A 39 -1.84 -0.29 14.92
CA LYS A 39 -2.10 -1.47 14.06
C LYS A 39 -0.81 -2.01 13.42
N ILE A 40 0.06 -1.13 12.96
CA ILE A 40 1.37 -1.53 12.41
C ILE A 40 2.22 -2.21 13.48
N ASN A 41 2.29 -1.62 14.68
CA ASN A 41 3.05 -2.18 15.79
C ASN A 41 2.51 -3.53 16.26
N ASP A 42 1.18 -3.68 16.35
CA ASP A 42 0.55 -4.94 16.73
C ASP A 42 0.89 -6.07 15.72
N ILE A 43 0.85 -5.76 14.42
CA ILE A 43 1.28 -6.70 13.38
C ILE A 43 2.76 -7.04 13.53
N ARG A 44 3.63 -6.05 13.70
CA ARG A 44 5.08 -6.26 13.83
C ARG A 44 5.42 -7.05 15.09
N SER A 45 4.75 -6.81 16.20
CA SER A 45 4.96 -7.54 17.45
C SER A 45 4.53 -9.01 17.38
N SER A 46 3.65 -9.36 16.45
CA SER A 46 3.26 -10.75 16.19
C SER A 46 4.27 -11.53 15.33
N LEU A 47 5.28 -10.87 14.81
CA LEU A 47 6.29 -11.45 13.94
C LEU A 47 7.64 -11.52 14.64
N SER A 48 8.39 -12.59 14.39
CA SER A 48 9.74 -12.77 14.92
C SER A 48 10.81 -12.45 13.87
N GLY A 49 12.02 -12.10 14.34
CA GLY A 49 13.16 -11.84 13.50
C GLY A 49 13.42 -10.34 13.25
N ASN A 50 14.43 -10.04 12.44
CA ASN A 50 14.75 -8.67 12.07
C ASN A 50 13.80 -8.22 10.95
N LEU A 51 12.90 -7.28 11.27
CA LEU A 51 11.86 -6.81 10.36
C LEU A 51 12.31 -5.57 9.59
N PRO A 52 11.87 -5.43 8.32
CA PRO A 52 12.16 -4.26 7.51
C PRO A 52 11.53 -2.99 8.09
N ASN A 53 12.08 -1.84 7.74
CA ASN A 53 11.56 -0.56 8.18
C ASN A 53 10.23 -0.22 7.49
N ILE A 54 9.32 0.38 8.25
CA ILE A 54 8.04 0.89 7.75
C ILE A 54 7.91 2.35 8.18
N TYR A 55 7.68 3.21 7.22
CA TYR A 55 7.46 4.63 7.41
C TYR A 55 6.03 5.00 7.08
N VAL A 56 5.44 5.91 7.84
CA VAL A 56 4.08 6.40 7.62
C VAL A 56 4.11 7.88 7.33
N ILE A 57 3.63 8.25 6.15
CA ILE A 57 3.32 9.63 5.79
C ILE A 57 1.81 9.80 5.97
N HIS A 58 1.42 10.51 7.02
CA HIS A 58 0.01 10.76 7.35
C HIS A 58 -0.34 12.20 7.07
N GLY A 59 -1.48 12.42 6.43
CA GLY A 59 -2.00 13.74 6.08
C GLY A 59 -2.04 13.98 4.57
N GLU A 60 -2.37 15.20 4.19
CA GLU A 60 -2.38 15.61 2.79
C GLU A 60 -0.99 15.95 2.30
N LEU A 61 -0.74 15.62 1.07
CA LEU A 61 0.39 16.11 0.29
C LEU A 61 -0.17 16.96 -0.85
N THR A 62 0.49 18.05 -1.14
CA THR A 62 0.21 18.81 -2.35
C THR A 62 0.48 17.95 -3.59
N PRO A 63 -0.12 18.26 -4.74
CA PRO A 63 0.17 17.54 -5.99
C PRO A 63 1.67 17.51 -6.31
N GLN A 64 2.39 18.58 -6.02
CA GLN A 64 3.83 18.69 -6.24
C GLN A 64 4.62 17.75 -5.30
N GLU A 65 4.25 17.67 -4.02
CA GLU A 65 4.88 16.77 -3.06
C GLU A 65 4.60 15.31 -3.40
N LEU A 66 3.37 14.99 -3.80
CA LEU A 66 3.00 13.64 -4.21
C LEU A 66 3.78 13.22 -5.46
N ASN A 67 3.89 14.11 -6.46
CA ASN A 67 4.69 13.87 -7.65
C ASN A 67 6.18 13.65 -7.31
N ARG A 68 6.75 14.46 -6.40
CA ARG A 68 8.13 14.27 -5.92
C ARG A 68 8.31 12.94 -5.20
N LEU A 69 7.32 12.52 -4.40
CA LEU A 69 7.36 11.22 -3.73
C LEU A 69 7.38 10.07 -4.75
N TYR A 70 6.45 10.08 -5.71
CA TYR A 70 6.36 9.02 -6.71
C TYR A 70 7.63 8.93 -7.59
N ASN A 71 8.20 10.05 -7.95
CA ASN A 71 9.40 10.11 -8.80
C ASN A 71 10.72 10.03 -8.00
N HIS A 72 10.68 9.98 -6.68
CA HIS A 72 11.90 10.00 -5.87
C HIS A 72 12.85 8.85 -6.23
N PRO A 73 14.17 9.08 -6.41
CA PRO A 73 15.13 8.04 -6.87
C PRO A 73 15.22 6.81 -5.96
N LYS A 74 14.94 6.98 -4.66
CA LYS A 74 14.94 5.89 -3.69
C LYS A 74 13.65 5.05 -3.71
N VAL A 75 12.57 5.55 -4.29
CA VAL A 75 11.34 4.77 -4.52
C VAL A 75 11.59 3.88 -5.73
N LYS A 76 11.53 2.57 -5.53
CA LYS A 76 11.86 1.59 -6.57
C LYS A 76 10.65 0.92 -7.19
N ALA A 77 9.54 0.89 -6.48
CA ALA A 77 8.28 0.32 -6.94
C ALA A 77 7.12 0.92 -6.15
N HIS A 78 5.95 0.85 -6.74
CA HIS A 78 4.68 1.16 -6.07
C HIS A 78 3.93 -0.13 -5.79
N VAL A 79 3.18 -0.17 -4.69
CA VAL A 79 2.37 -1.33 -4.33
C VAL A 79 1.01 -0.90 -3.78
N SER A 80 -0.04 -1.52 -4.28
CA SER A 80 -1.39 -1.36 -3.76
C SER A 80 -2.11 -2.71 -3.79
N LEU A 81 -2.51 -3.19 -2.61
CA LEU A 81 -3.30 -4.42 -2.47
C LEU A 81 -4.74 -4.05 -2.09
N THR A 82 -5.33 -3.16 -2.85
CA THR A 82 -6.72 -2.74 -2.66
C THR A 82 -7.70 -3.89 -2.98
N HIS A 83 -8.83 -3.90 -2.29
CA HIS A 83 -9.93 -4.84 -2.58
C HIS A 83 -10.81 -4.38 -3.76
N GLY A 84 -10.65 -3.14 -4.18
CA GLY A 84 -11.36 -2.54 -5.32
C GLY A 84 -11.15 -1.04 -5.34
N GLU A 85 -11.07 -0.52 -6.54
CA GLU A 85 -10.92 0.90 -6.84
C GLU A 85 -11.95 1.26 -7.90
N GLY A 86 -12.70 2.33 -7.70
CA GLY A 86 -13.60 2.81 -8.74
C GLY A 86 -12.82 3.14 -10.02
N PHE A 87 -11.87 4.06 -9.92
CA PHE A 87 -10.94 4.39 -11.00
C PHE A 87 -9.48 4.07 -10.65
N GLY A 88 -9.08 4.26 -9.39
CA GLY A 88 -7.70 4.00 -8.97
C GLY A 88 -6.73 5.13 -9.33
N ARG A 89 -7.12 6.38 -9.12
CA ARG A 89 -6.28 7.56 -9.41
C ARG A 89 -4.86 7.45 -8.85
N PRO A 90 -4.61 6.99 -7.61
CA PRO A 90 -3.25 6.82 -7.11
C PRO A 90 -2.42 5.82 -7.91
N LEU A 91 -3.05 4.80 -8.47
CA LEU A 91 -2.39 3.80 -9.32
C LEU A 91 -2.04 4.39 -10.69
N LEU A 92 -2.94 5.19 -11.26
CA LEU A 92 -2.64 5.94 -12.49
C LEU A 92 -1.46 6.89 -12.28
N GLU A 93 -1.45 7.66 -11.22
CA GLU A 93 -0.36 8.59 -10.89
C GLU A 93 0.97 7.83 -10.66
N ALA A 94 0.92 6.63 -10.07
CA ALA A 94 2.08 5.78 -9.90
C ALA A 94 2.65 5.29 -11.24
N THR A 95 1.79 4.91 -12.18
CA THR A 95 2.24 4.46 -13.52
C THR A 95 2.96 5.57 -14.28
N LEU A 96 2.53 6.83 -14.13
CA LEU A 96 3.17 7.98 -14.77
C LEU A 96 4.62 8.20 -14.29
N SER A 97 5.01 7.65 -13.15
CA SER A 97 6.40 7.68 -12.68
C SER A 97 7.34 6.74 -13.48
N GLY A 98 6.80 5.87 -14.31
CA GLY A 98 7.56 4.86 -15.05
C GLY A 98 8.16 3.75 -14.18
N LYS A 99 7.78 3.66 -12.90
CA LYS A 99 8.28 2.65 -11.98
C LYS A 99 7.37 1.44 -11.93
N PRO A 100 7.91 0.25 -11.62
CA PRO A 100 7.09 -0.95 -11.46
C PRO A 100 5.96 -0.75 -10.47
N LEU A 101 4.78 -1.21 -10.83
CA LEU A 101 3.58 -1.23 -9.99
C LEU A 101 3.17 -2.67 -9.70
N LEU A 102 2.97 -3.01 -8.44
CA LEU A 102 2.40 -4.27 -7.98
C LEU A 102 0.99 -4.01 -7.45
N THR A 103 -0.02 -4.60 -8.08
CA THR A 103 -1.42 -4.42 -7.67
C THR A 103 -2.25 -5.68 -7.96
N THR A 104 -3.49 -5.69 -7.51
CA THR A 104 -4.43 -6.78 -7.76
C THR A 104 -4.96 -6.70 -9.20
N ASN A 105 -5.16 -7.86 -9.84
CA ASN A 105 -5.79 -7.96 -11.17
C ASN A 105 -7.32 -7.93 -11.04
N TRP A 106 -7.86 -6.82 -10.53
CA TRP A 106 -9.29 -6.68 -10.26
C TRP A 106 -9.69 -5.22 -10.13
N SER A 107 -10.88 -4.88 -10.67
CA SER A 107 -11.52 -3.58 -10.53
C SER A 107 -11.03 -2.52 -11.55
N GLY A 108 -11.57 -1.31 -11.48
CA GLY A 108 -11.44 -0.28 -12.53
C GLY A 108 -10.04 0.17 -12.91
N HIS A 109 -9.03 -0.12 -12.09
CA HIS A 109 -7.65 0.23 -12.44
C HIS A 109 -7.03 -0.70 -13.50
N VAL A 110 -7.61 -1.87 -13.74
CA VAL A 110 -7.08 -2.82 -14.73
C VAL A 110 -7.22 -2.27 -16.17
N ASP A 111 -8.22 -1.41 -16.39
CA ASP A 111 -8.54 -0.88 -17.73
C ASP A 111 -7.45 0.05 -18.30
N PHE A 112 -6.61 0.63 -17.42
CA PHE A 112 -5.57 1.57 -17.84
C PHE A 112 -4.14 1.14 -17.51
N LEU A 113 -3.96 0.00 -16.84
CA LEU A 113 -2.62 -0.44 -16.46
C LEU A 113 -1.88 -1.07 -17.64
N PRO A 114 -0.70 -0.52 -18.01
CA PRO A 114 0.10 -1.13 -19.07
C PRO A 114 0.73 -2.43 -18.57
N GLU A 115 0.65 -3.48 -19.39
CA GLU A 115 1.15 -4.82 -19.06
C GLU A 115 2.66 -4.83 -18.73
N ASN A 116 3.44 -3.98 -19.37
CA ASN A 116 4.88 -3.92 -19.22
C ASN A 116 5.35 -3.21 -17.92
N LEU A 117 4.49 -2.42 -17.26
CA LEU A 117 4.82 -1.69 -16.03
C LEU A 117 4.11 -2.24 -14.79
N SER A 118 3.08 -3.05 -14.99
CA SER A 118 2.25 -3.57 -13.91
C SER A 118 2.46 -5.06 -13.70
N ASN A 119 2.68 -5.45 -12.45
CA ASN A 119 2.63 -6.84 -12.02
C ASN A 119 1.27 -7.08 -11.37
N LEU A 120 0.35 -7.64 -12.13
CA LEU A 120 -1.00 -7.91 -11.69
C LEU A 120 -1.06 -9.23 -10.91
N LEU A 121 -1.43 -9.14 -9.65
CA LEU A 121 -1.61 -10.31 -8.80
C LEU A 121 -2.99 -10.92 -9.07
N PRO A 122 -3.07 -12.20 -9.43
CA PRO A 122 -4.36 -12.85 -9.64
C PRO A 122 -5.16 -12.83 -8.34
N VAL A 123 -6.43 -12.44 -8.44
CA VAL A 123 -7.38 -12.50 -7.33
C VAL A 123 -8.15 -13.79 -7.44
N HIS A 124 -7.92 -14.73 -6.53
CA HIS A 124 -8.76 -15.89 -6.37
C HIS A 124 -9.90 -15.56 -5.42
N TRP A 125 -11.12 -15.58 -5.90
CA TRP A 125 -12.31 -15.53 -5.08
C TRP A 125 -12.45 -16.86 -4.32
N SER A 126 -11.69 -17.03 -3.25
CA SER A 126 -12.11 -17.98 -2.23
C SER A 126 -13.38 -17.42 -1.61
N THR A 127 -14.42 -18.23 -1.53
CA THR A 127 -15.71 -17.87 -0.95
C THR A 127 -15.48 -17.29 0.44
N PHE A 128 -15.40 -15.96 0.54
CA PHE A 128 -15.37 -15.27 1.82
C PHE A 128 -16.77 -15.40 2.41
N HIS A 129 -16.97 -16.43 3.19
CA HIS A 129 -18.10 -16.47 4.10
C HIS A 129 -17.97 -15.29 5.06
N ARG A 130 -18.81 -14.28 4.84
CA ARG A 130 -19.05 -13.14 5.70
C ARG A 130 -17.81 -12.29 6.05
N VAL A 131 -17.43 -11.41 5.18
CA VAL A 131 -16.97 -10.11 5.65
C VAL A 131 -18.20 -9.47 6.30
N ARG A 132 -18.21 -9.39 7.63
CA ARG A 132 -19.11 -8.48 8.33
C ARG A 132 -18.74 -7.09 7.83
N VAL A 133 -19.54 -6.56 6.95
CA VAL A 133 -19.55 -5.13 6.68
C VAL A 133 -19.93 -4.50 8.01
N MET A 134 -18.94 -4.01 8.74
CA MET A 134 -19.22 -3.10 9.84
C MET A 134 -19.73 -1.84 9.15
N ASN A 135 -21.06 -1.70 9.14
CA ASN A 135 -21.71 -0.44 8.82
C ASN A 135 -21.14 0.62 9.76
N GLY A 136 -20.34 1.49 9.22
CA GLY A 136 -19.72 2.57 9.94
C GLY A 136 -19.14 3.55 8.93
N TRP A 137 -20.02 4.17 8.22
CA TRP A 137 -19.99 5.51 7.65
C TRP A 137 -21.34 6.08 7.67
#